data_b309fbd6d2e073f950db5a4c5bee2032
#
_entry.id   b309fbd6d2e073f950db5a4c5bee2032
#
_cell.length_a   1.000
_cell.length_b   1.000
_cell.length_c   1.000
_cell.angle_alpha   90.00
_cell.angle_beta   90.00
_cell.angle_gamma   90.00
#
_symmetry.space_group_name_H-M   'P 1'
#
loop_
_entity.id
_entity.type
_entity.pdbx_description
1 polymer ?
#
loop_
_entity_poly.entity_id
_entity_poly.type
_entity_poly.pdbx_seq_one_letter_code
_entity_poly.pdbx_strand_id
1 'polypeptide(L)'
;MAKRYFLALIGIALLTALSCADDAAQPARPKALYLTHSAGFKHDVLPLSEQVLKEIAARSDIDVTATQDCSMVSREGLKPYDAVVFYTTGELPMSDEQKAALIDFVKSGKGFVGIHSATDTFYNWAEYGEMIGGYFDGHPWHQEVAIRVEDPRHPATRHLGASFKIADEIYQFKNFSRERVRVLMSLDPGSVDLTKPGVRRADKDFALAWQRDFGRGRVFYTALGHRPEVWRDERYQRHLVEGLRWAMGL
;
A
#
# COMPACT_ATOMS: atom_id res chain seq x y z
N MET A 1 -0.99 0.53 97.55
CA MET A 1 -1.87 0.37 96.36
C MET A 1 -1.05 0.74 95.10
N ALA A 2 -0.54 -0.24 94.39
CA ALA A 2 0.28 -0.02 93.24
C ALA A 2 -0.57 -0.29 91.96
N LYS A 3 -0.77 0.73 91.11
CA LYS A 3 -1.43 0.60 89.83
C LYS A 3 -0.41 0.17 88.77
N ARG A 4 -0.61 -1.02 88.19
CA ARG A 4 0.13 -1.52 87.04
C ARG A 4 -0.50 -0.98 85.74
N TYR A 5 0.27 -0.28 84.94
CA TYR A 5 -0.12 0.10 83.58
C TYR A 5 0.39 -0.95 82.60
N PHE A 6 -0.53 -1.54 81.82
CA PHE A 6 -0.23 -2.43 80.69
C PHE A 6 -0.03 -1.57 79.43
N LEU A 7 1.17 -1.59 78.88
CA LEU A 7 1.40 -1.03 77.55
C LEU A 7 1.09 -2.12 76.52
N ALA A 8 0.09 -1.86 75.66
CA ALA A 8 -0.19 -2.68 74.50
C ALA A 8 0.65 -2.15 73.29
N LEU A 9 1.59 -2.95 72.77
CA LEU A 9 2.32 -2.70 71.53
C LEU A 9 1.46 -3.14 70.35
N ILE A 10 0.99 -2.18 69.56
CA ILE A 10 0.33 -2.44 68.26
C ILE A 10 1.42 -2.52 67.21
N GLY A 11 1.68 -3.74 66.73
CA GLY A 11 2.57 -3.99 65.61
C GLY A 11 1.83 -3.71 64.29
N ILE A 12 2.25 -2.66 63.57
CA ILE A 12 1.78 -2.38 62.20
C ILE A 12 2.60 -3.25 61.21
N ALA A 13 1.94 -4.29 60.67
CA ALA A 13 2.50 -5.07 59.60
C ALA A 13 2.31 -4.28 58.27
N LEU A 14 3.41 -3.76 57.72
CA LEU A 14 3.43 -3.16 56.37
C LEU A 14 3.38 -4.31 55.34
N LEU A 15 2.22 -4.55 54.73
CA LEU A 15 2.12 -5.39 53.54
C LEU A 15 2.64 -4.57 52.33
N THR A 16 3.83 -4.86 51.88
CA THR A 16 4.32 -4.41 50.58
C THR A 16 3.69 -5.27 49.47
N ALA A 17 2.64 -4.74 48.83
CA ALA A 17 2.12 -5.33 47.61
C ALA A 17 3.16 -5.14 46.49
N LEU A 18 3.87 -6.20 46.09
CA LEU A 18 4.59 -6.25 44.85
C LEU A 18 3.56 -6.21 43.71
N SER A 19 3.43 -5.05 43.07
CA SER A 19 2.72 -4.92 41.81
C SER A 19 3.61 -5.58 40.73
N CYS A 20 3.31 -6.84 40.38
CA CYS A 20 3.75 -7.41 39.13
C CYS A 20 3.03 -6.65 38.02
N ALA A 21 3.68 -5.62 37.43
CA ALA A 21 3.26 -5.09 36.16
C ALA A 21 3.49 -6.23 35.13
N ASP A 22 2.41 -6.83 34.66
CA ASP A 22 2.45 -7.67 33.46
C ASP A 22 2.99 -6.78 32.33
N ASP A 23 4.23 -7.03 31.96
CA ASP A 23 4.87 -6.46 30.79
C ASP A 23 4.25 -7.18 29.57
N ALA A 24 2.99 -6.82 29.27
CA ALA A 24 2.30 -7.31 28.08
C ALA A 24 3.11 -6.79 26.89
N ALA A 25 3.88 -7.68 26.26
CA ALA A 25 4.66 -7.37 25.08
C ALA A 25 3.74 -6.65 24.06
N GLN A 26 4.10 -5.42 23.68
CA GLN A 26 3.35 -4.70 22.68
C GLN A 26 3.24 -5.57 21.42
N PRO A 27 2.04 -5.65 20.81
CA PRO A 27 1.87 -6.44 19.60
C PRO A 27 2.88 -5.95 18.55
N ALA A 28 3.55 -6.89 17.89
CA ALA A 28 4.55 -6.58 16.88
C ALA A 28 3.91 -5.69 15.80
N ARG A 29 4.60 -4.61 15.41
CA ARG A 29 4.12 -3.70 14.36
C ARG A 29 4.02 -4.44 13.03
N PRO A 30 2.94 -4.23 12.25
CA PRO A 30 2.83 -4.75 10.90
C PRO A 30 4.00 -4.30 10.02
N LYS A 31 4.43 -5.15 9.10
CA LYS A 31 5.61 -4.90 8.26
C LYS A 31 5.28 -4.98 6.77
N ALA A 32 5.82 -4.06 5.97
CA ALA A 32 5.75 -4.09 4.52
C ALA A 32 7.15 -4.15 3.90
N LEU A 33 7.30 -5.01 2.89
CA LEU A 33 8.45 -5.00 1.99
C LEU A 33 8.13 -4.09 0.81
N TYR A 34 8.92 -3.04 0.57
CA TYR A 34 8.76 -2.11 -0.54
C TYR A 34 9.84 -2.33 -1.59
N LEU A 35 9.48 -2.98 -2.70
CA LEU A 35 10.39 -3.24 -3.82
C LEU A 35 10.31 -2.10 -4.84
N THR A 36 11.49 -1.49 -5.12
CA THR A 36 11.64 -0.35 -6.04
C THR A 36 12.59 -0.68 -7.21
N HIS A 37 12.72 -1.96 -7.59
CA HIS A 37 13.56 -2.40 -8.69
C HIS A 37 13.01 -1.95 -10.05
N SER A 38 13.88 -1.41 -10.90
CA SER A 38 13.54 -1.01 -12.26
C SER A 38 14.33 -1.84 -13.27
N ALA A 39 13.68 -2.81 -13.91
CA ALA A 39 14.22 -3.56 -15.04
C ALA A 39 13.88 -2.90 -16.39
N GLY A 40 12.94 -1.94 -16.40
CA GLY A 40 12.56 -1.08 -17.50
C GLY A 40 12.91 0.38 -17.21
N PHE A 41 11.92 1.27 -17.39
CA PHE A 41 12.10 2.71 -17.11
C PHE A 41 12.35 2.96 -15.61
N LYS A 42 13.42 3.69 -15.31
CA LYS A 42 13.73 4.07 -13.92
C LYS A 42 13.16 5.44 -13.61
N HIS A 43 12.21 5.50 -12.68
CA HIS A 43 11.62 6.75 -12.22
C HIS A 43 12.53 7.49 -11.26
N ASP A 44 12.79 8.77 -11.51
CA ASP A 44 13.66 9.61 -10.65
C ASP A 44 13.06 9.83 -9.25
N VAL A 45 11.75 9.64 -9.11
CA VAL A 45 11.01 9.83 -7.84
C VAL A 45 11.20 8.68 -6.85
N LEU A 46 11.79 7.55 -7.24
CA LEU A 46 11.92 6.37 -6.37
C LEU A 46 12.57 6.66 -5.01
N PRO A 47 13.69 7.41 -4.90
CA PRO A 47 14.28 7.71 -3.60
C PRO A 47 13.34 8.52 -2.69
N LEU A 48 12.61 9.50 -3.26
CA LEU A 48 11.61 10.26 -2.52
C LEU A 48 10.44 9.37 -2.10
N SER A 49 10.01 8.46 -2.97
CA SER A 49 8.92 7.53 -2.68
C SER A 49 9.24 6.61 -1.52
N GLU A 50 10.48 6.11 -1.45
CA GLU A 50 10.95 5.28 -0.34
C GLU A 50 10.98 6.05 0.99
N GLN A 51 11.46 7.29 0.97
CA GLN A 51 11.48 8.15 2.15
C GLN A 51 10.05 8.43 2.63
N VAL A 52 9.18 8.92 1.74
CA VAL A 52 7.81 9.31 2.10
C VAL A 52 7.01 8.11 2.59
N LEU A 53 7.08 6.95 1.88
CA LEU A 53 6.33 5.77 2.32
C LEU A 53 6.75 5.29 3.71
N LYS A 54 8.05 5.28 4.01
CA LYS A 54 8.56 4.96 5.36
C LYS A 54 8.02 5.92 6.41
N GLU A 55 8.02 7.23 6.13
CA GLU A 55 7.55 8.26 7.06
C GLU A 55 6.05 8.17 7.34
N ILE A 56 5.21 8.02 6.28
CA ILE A 56 3.76 7.95 6.47
C ILE A 56 3.31 6.63 7.11
N ALA A 57 3.98 5.53 6.79
CA ALA A 57 3.73 4.22 7.38
C ALA A 57 4.12 4.21 8.86
N ALA A 58 5.28 4.78 9.22
CA ALA A 58 5.72 4.87 10.61
C ALA A 58 4.74 5.65 11.50
N ARG A 59 4.13 6.73 10.97
CA ARG A 59 3.05 7.49 11.64
C ARG A 59 1.76 6.69 11.84
N SER A 60 1.63 5.56 11.14
CA SER A 60 0.50 4.63 11.20
C SER A 60 0.86 3.29 11.82
N ASP A 61 1.96 3.25 12.58
CA ASP A 61 2.50 2.06 13.26
C ASP A 61 2.81 0.89 12.33
N ILE A 62 3.25 1.17 11.10
CA ILE A 62 3.69 0.17 10.13
C ILE A 62 5.18 0.38 9.86
N ASP A 63 5.96 -0.71 9.88
CA ASP A 63 7.37 -0.69 9.51
C ASP A 63 7.53 -1.02 8.03
N VAL A 64 8.28 -0.19 7.28
CA VAL A 64 8.56 -0.39 5.86
C VAL A 64 10.04 -0.63 5.62
N THR A 65 10.36 -1.75 4.99
CA THR A 65 11.69 -2.06 4.48
C THR A 65 11.71 -1.83 2.96
N ALA A 66 12.38 -0.77 2.51
CA ALA A 66 12.57 -0.52 1.07
C ALA A 66 13.82 -1.24 0.57
N THR A 67 13.72 -1.82 -0.64
CA THR A 67 14.83 -2.55 -1.27
C THR A 67 14.69 -2.54 -2.79
N GLN A 68 15.82 -2.68 -3.49
CA GLN A 68 15.88 -2.98 -4.93
C GLN A 68 16.28 -4.44 -5.17
N ASP A 69 16.55 -5.19 -4.12
CA ASP A 69 16.96 -6.60 -4.19
C ASP A 69 15.75 -7.52 -4.35
N CYS A 70 15.55 -8.04 -5.58
CA CYS A 70 14.48 -8.96 -5.90
C CYS A 70 14.60 -10.30 -5.15
N SER A 71 15.77 -10.65 -4.59
CA SER A 71 15.95 -11.89 -3.82
C SER A 71 15.17 -11.90 -2.52
N MET A 72 14.82 -10.72 -2.00
CA MET A 72 13.94 -10.55 -0.83
C MET A 72 12.52 -11.09 -1.09
N VAL A 73 12.07 -11.12 -2.35
CA VAL A 73 10.78 -11.73 -2.72
C VAL A 73 10.98 -13.22 -2.89
N SER A 74 11.04 -13.91 -1.78
CA SER A 74 11.18 -15.37 -1.69
C SER A 74 10.34 -15.89 -0.52
N ARG A 75 10.08 -17.21 -0.47
CA ARG A 75 9.30 -17.83 0.61
C ARG A 75 9.85 -17.47 2.01
N GLU A 76 11.17 -17.48 2.16
CA GLU A 76 11.82 -17.12 3.43
C GLU A 76 11.86 -15.60 3.65
N GLY A 77 12.21 -14.84 2.61
CA GLY A 77 12.32 -13.38 2.69
C GLY A 77 10.99 -12.68 3.01
N LEU A 78 9.86 -13.26 2.56
CA LEU A 78 8.53 -12.70 2.79
C LEU A 78 7.93 -13.04 4.16
N LYS A 79 8.45 -14.03 4.88
CA LYS A 79 7.88 -14.47 6.18
C LYS A 79 7.64 -13.36 7.20
N PRO A 80 8.54 -12.36 7.37
CA PRO A 80 8.35 -11.34 8.38
C PRO A 80 7.34 -10.25 7.99
N TYR A 81 6.81 -10.25 6.76
CA TYR A 81 5.99 -9.19 6.23
C TYR A 81 4.50 -9.52 6.19
N ASP A 82 3.67 -8.48 6.27
CA ASP A 82 2.21 -8.55 6.16
C ASP A 82 1.71 -8.03 4.81
N ALA A 83 2.55 -7.25 4.12
CA ALA A 83 2.29 -6.82 2.75
C ALA A 83 3.59 -6.67 1.96
N VAL A 84 3.45 -6.75 0.62
CA VAL A 84 4.47 -6.37 -0.35
C VAL A 84 3.98 -5.18 -1.15
N VAL A 85 4.83 -4.17 -1.31
CA VAL A 85 4.56 -2.96 -2.09
C VAL A 85 5.49 -2.94 -3.29
N PHE A 86 4.96 -2.79 -4.49
CA PHE A 86 5.74 -2.67 -5.73
C PHE A 86 5.61 -1.27 -6.32
N TYR A 87 6.75 -0.64 -6.60
CA TYR A 87 6.91 0.45 -7.54
C TYR A 87 8.05 0.07 -8.48
N THR A 88 7.73 -0.76 -9.43
CA THR A 88 8.69 -1.49 -10.28
C THR A 88 8.38 -1.30 -11.75
N THR A 89 9.32 -1.65 -12.63
CA THR A 89 9.13 -1.65 -14.08
C THR A 89 9.83 -2.82 -14.74
N GLY A 90 9.24 -3.31 -15.84
CA GLY A 90 9.83 -4.32 -16.72
C GLY A 90 9.79 -5.74 -16.14
N GLU A 91 10.57 -6.63 -16.76
CA GLU A 91 10.68 -8.03 -16.33
C GLU A 91 11.75 -8.12 -15.23
N LEU A 92 11.33 -8.16 -13.97
CA LEU A 92 12.25 -8.23 -12.83
C LEU A 92 13.04 -9.55 -12.85
N PRO A 93 14.31 -9.55 -12.39
CA PRO A 93 15.14 -10.74 -12.32
C PRO A 93 14.71 -11.65 -11.15
N MET A 94 13.52 -12.24 -11.28
CA MET A 94 12.95 -13.16 -10.30
C MET A 94 12.82 -14.56 -10.91
N SER A 95 13.24 -15.57 -10.16
CA SER A 95 13.02 -16.96 -10.54
C SER A 95 11.54 -17.34 -10.47
N ASP A 96 11.18 -18.49 -11.07
CA ASP A 96 9.80 -18.98 -11.01
C ASP A 96 9.39 -19.35 -9.57
N GLU A 97 10.32 -19.79 -8.72
CA GLU A 97 10.09 -20.04 -7.30
C GLU A 97 9.78 -18.73 -6.54
N GLN A 98 10.45 -17.62 -6.88
CA GLN A 98 10.19 -16.31 -6.29
C GLN A 98 8.83 -15.77 -6.74
N LYS A 99 8.51 -15.94 -8.02
CA LYS A 99 7.19 -15.58 -8.56
C LYS A 99 6.08 -16.38 -7.87
N ALA A 100 6.25 -17.70 -7.75
CA ALA A 100 5.31 -18.54 -7.01
C ALA A 100 5.19 -18.12 -5.54
N ALA A 101 6.32 -17.78 -4.88
CA ALA A 101 6.30 -17.31 -3.50
C ALA A 101 5.51 -16.02 -3.32
N LEU A 102 5.60 -15.06 -4.26
CA LEU A 102 4.79 -13.82 -4.23
C LEU A 102 3.28 -14.13 -4.34
N ILE A 103 2.90 -14.97 -5.29
CA ILE A 103 1.50 -15.34 -5.48
C ILE A 103 0.94 -16.10 -4.26
N ASP A 104 1.69 -17.08 -3.75
CA ASP A 104 1.33 -17.83 -2.54
C ASP A 104 1.20 -16.90 -1.32
N PHE A 105 2.11 -15.93 -1.16
CA PHE A 105 2.08 -14.95 -0.10
C PHE A 105 0.76 -14.17 -0.10
N VAL A 106 0.38 -13.61 -1.25
CA VAL A 106 -0.89 -12.87 -1.34
C VAL A 106 -2.09 -13.79 -1.16
N LYS A 107 -2.13 -14.94 -1.86
CA LYS A 107 -3.24 -15.90 -1.75
C LYS A 107 -3.42 -16.46 -0.34
N SER A 108 -2.36 -16.46 0.49
CA SER A 108 -2.43 -16.91 1.89
C SER A 108 -3.11 -15.93 2.85
N GLY A 109 -3.44 -14.69 2.41
CA GLY A 109 -4.11 -13.69 3.21
C GLY A 109 -3.30 -12.42 3.47
N LYS A 110 -2.13 -12.29 2.84
CA LYS A 110 -1.27 -11.11 2.95
C LYS A 110 -1.61 -10.05 1.90
N GLY A 111 -1.12 -8.81 2.10
CA GLY A 111 -1.40 -7.68 1.23
C GLY A 111 -0.46 -7.55 0.05
N PHE A 112 -0.99 -7.07 -1.08
CA PHE A 112 -0.19 -6.55 -2.20
C PHE A 112 -0.62 -5.12 -2.51
N VAL A 113 0.35 -4.21 -2.66
CA VAL A 113 0.12 -2.82 -3.06
C VAL A 113 0.93 -2.53 -4.30
N GLY A 114 0.26 -2.13 -5.38
CA GLY A 114 0.90 -1.64 -6.59
C GLY A 114 0.85 -0.12 -6.66
N ILE A 115 1.99 0.51 -6.91
CA ILE A 115 2.11 1.96 -7.08
C ILE A 115 2.54 2.24 -8.51
N HIS A 116 1.81 3.14 -9.19
CA HIS A 116 2.15 3.68 -10.49
C HIS A 116 2.58 2.60 -11.48
N SER A 117 3.88 2.48 -11.77
CA SER A 117 4.43 1.54 -12.75
C SER A 117 4.44 0.07 -12.32
N ALA A 118 3.87 -0.28 -11.16
CA ALA A 118 3.68 -1.69 -10.85
C ALA A 118 2.86 -2.44 -11.91
N THR A 119 2.01 -1.75 -12.67
CA THR A 119 1.30 -2.31 -13.84
C THR A 119 2.14 -2.36 -15.11
N ASP A 120 3.30 -1.70 -15.14
CA ASP A 120 4.33 -1.76 -16.20
C ASP A 120 5.40 -2.83 -15.87
N THR A 121 4.98 -3.90 -15.19
CA THR A 121 5.86 -4.94 -14.67
C THR A 121 5.31 -6.31 -15.09
N PHE A 122 6.19 -7.25 -15.46
CA PHE A 122 5.86 -8.64 -15.72
C PHE A 122 4.79 -8.88 -16.81
N TYR A 123 4.91 -8.25 -17.95
CA TYR A 123 3.98 -8.44 -19.08
C TYR A 123 3.87 -9.89 -19.55
N ASN A 124 4.92 -10.70 -19.34
CA ASN A 124 4.99 -12.11 -19.74
C ASN A 124 4.52 -13.06 -18.62
N TRP A 125 4.00 -12.55 -17.51
CA TRP A 125 3.53 -13.36 -16.40
C TRP A 125 2.03 -13.10 -16.13
N ALA A 126 1.18 -13.93 -16.75
CA ALA A 126 -0.27 -13.74 -16.75
C ALA A 126 -0.88 -13.72 -15.33
N GLU A 127 -0.34 -14.54 -14.40
CA GLU A 127 -0.86 -14.60 -13.03
C GLU A 127 -0.59 -13.31 -12.24
N TYR A 128 0.54 -12.62 -12.54
CA TYR A 128 0.79 -11.28 -11.99
C TYR A 128 -0.24 -10.27 -12.51
N GLY A 129 -0.53 -10.28 -13.82
CA GLY A 129 -1.54 -9.43 -14.42
C GLY A 129 -2.94 -9.69 -13.87
N GLU A 130 -3.26 -10.98 -13.61
CA GLU A 130 -4.50 -11.34 -12.92
C GLU A 130 -4.51 -10.76 -11.49
N MET A 131 -3.43 -10.90 -10.74
CA MET A 131 -3.33 -10.38 -9.36
C MET A 131 -3.49 -8.87 -9.33
N ILE A 132 -2.70 -8.11 -10.12
CA ILE A 132 -2.71 -6.64 -10.08
C ILE A 132 -3.95 -6.02 -10.74
N GLY A 133 -4.62 -6.75 -11.66
CA GLY A 133 -5.90 -6.35 -12.24
C GLY A 133 -5.84 -5.68 -13.61
N GLY A 134 -4.66 -5.42 -14.16
CA GLY A 134 -4.45 -4.83 -15.49
C GLY A 134 -2.99 -4.50 -15.74
N TYR A 135 -2.65 -4.25 -17.00
CA TYR A 135 -1.32 -3.82 -17.41
C TYR A 135 -1.34 -2.41 -17.99
N PHE A 136 -0.28 -1.67 -17.74
CA PHE A 136 -0.04 -0.37 -18.36
C PHE A 136 -0.15 -0.43 -19.89
N ASP A 137 -0.84 0.54 -20.49
CA ASP A 137 -1.02 0.66 -21.93
C ASP A 137 -0.83 2.11 -22.43
N GLY A 138 0.05 2.85 -21.79
CA GLY A 138 0.39 4.21 -22.14
C GLY A 138 -0.16 5.27 -21.18
N HIS A 139 0.36 6.50 -21.36
CA HIS A 139 0.07 7.67 -20.54
C HIS A 139 -0.15 8.91 -21.40
N PRO A 140 -1.33 9.06 -22.03
CA PRO A 140 -1.56 10.16 -22.99
C PRO A 140 -1.43 11.55 -22.36
N TRP A 141 -1.62 11.67 -21.05
CA TRP A 141 -1.67 12.97 -20.36
C TRP A 141 -0.64 13.07 -19.24
N HIS A 142 0.12 14.18 -19.26
CA HIS A 142 1.04 14.64 -18.24
C HIS A 142 0.63 16.05 -17.81
N GLN A 143 -0.44 16.19 -17.05
CA GLN A 143 -1.04 17.48 -16.73
C GLN A 143 -1.89 17.43 -15.47
N GLU A 144 -2.41 18.58 -15.04
CA GLU A 144 -3.48 18.61 -14.05
C GLU A 144 -4.77 18.04 -14.67
N VAL A 145 -5.40 17.12 -13.96
CA VAL A 145 -6.66 16.48 -14.31
C VAL A 145 -7.62 16.48 -13.14
N ALA A 146 -8.91 16.35 -13.41
CA ALA A 146 -9.89 16.05 -12.39
C ALA A 146 -10.02 14.53 -12.21
N ILE A 147 -10.01 14.09 -10.95
CA ILE A 147 -10.24 12.69 -10.56
C ILE A 147 -11.59 12.59 -9.87
N ARG A 148 -12.39 11.60 -10.27
CA ARG A 148 -13.64 11.23 -9.61
C ARG A 148 -13.38 10.16 -8.57
N VAL A 149 -13.95 10.32 -7.37
CA VAL A 149 -13.96 9.29 -6.33
C VAL A 149 -15.20 8.43 -6.52
N GLU A 150 -15.01 7.17 -6.89
CA GLU A 150 -16.12 6.24 -7.17
C GLU A 150 -16.56 5.48 -5.91
N ASP A 151 -15.64 5.20 -5.00
CA ASP A 151 -15.96 4.62 -3.70
C ASP A 151 -15.56 5.55 -2.54
N PRO A 152 -16.44 6.45 -2.11
CA PRO A 152 -16.16 7.39 -1.02
C PRO A 152 -16.19 6.74 0.38
N ARG A 153 -16.51 5.45 0.49
CA ARG A 153 -16.53 4.71 1.76
C ARG A 153 -15.24 3.94 2.03
N HIS A 154 -14.44 3.70 0.99
CA HIS A 154 -13.18 2.99 1.15
C HIS A 154 -12.17 3.81 1.99
N PRO A 155 -11.41 3.21 2.92
CA PRO A 155 -10.44 3.95 3.74
C PRO A 155 -9.50 4.84 2.95
N ALA A 156 -8.98 4.34 1.82
CA ALA A 156 -8.04 5.07 0.97
C ALA A 156 -8.64 6.29 0.25
N THR A 157 -9.95 6.44 0.19
CA THR A 157 -10.62 7.50 -0.60
C THR A 157 -11.59 8.38 0.20
N ARG A 158 -12.03 7.93 1.39
CA ARG A 158 -13.07 8.63 2.18
C ARG A 158 -12.73 10.08 2.55
N HIS A 159 -11.46 10.48 2.45
CA HIS A 159 -10.98 11.82 2.78
C HIS A 159 -10.87 12.75 1.55
N LEU A 160 -11.10 12.24 0.33
CA LEU A 160 -10.85 12.97 -0.91
C LEU A 160 -12.04 13.79 -1.42
N GLY A 161 -13.24 13.63 -0.82
CA GLY A 161 -14.48 14.20 -1.33
C GLY A 161 -14.98 13.45 -2.57
N ALA A 162 -15.89 14.05 -3.34
CA ALA A 162 -16.45 13.45 -4.55
C ALA A 162 -15.48 13.53 -5.75
N SER A 163 -14.63 14.55 -5.77
CA SER A 163 -13.62 14.76 -6.81
C SER A 163 -12.51 15.69 -6.31
N PHE A 164 -11.34 15.61 -6.96
CA PHE A 164 -10.22 16.53 -6.70
C PHE A 164 -9.37 16.67 -7.96
N LYS A 165 -8.50 17.69 -7.98
CA LYS A 165 -7.54 17.90 -9.05
C LYS A 165 -6.13 17.52 -8.60
N ILE A 166 -5.36 16.93 -9.51
CA ILE A 166 -3.95 16.60 -9.31
C ILE A 166 -3.21 16.62 -10.65
N ALA A 167 -1.96 17.04 -10.62
CA ALA A 167 -1.07 16.99 -11.78
C ALA A 167 -0.16 15.76 -11.66
N ASP A 168 -0.33 14.82 -12.58
CA ASP A 168 0.50 13.60 -12.63
C ASP A 168 0.61 13.07 -14.07
N GLU A 169 1.28 11.95 -14.22
CA GLU A 169 1.25 11.11 -15.42
C GLU A 169 0.03 10.19 -15.34
N ILE A 170 -0.87 10.28 -16.32
CA ILE A 170 -2.16 9.61 -16.27
C ILE A 170 -2.16 8.38 -17.18
N TYR A 171 -2.26 7.22 -16.55
CA TYR A 171 -2.23 5.91 -17.18
C TYR A 171 -3.57 5.50 -17.79
N GLN A 172 -3.49 4.73 -18.85
CA GLN A 172 -4.56 3.83 -19.32
C GLN A 172 -4.06 2.39 -19.29
N PHE A 173 -4.99 1.43 -19.30
CA PHE A 173 -4.66 0.03 -19.07
C PHE A 173 -5.25 -0.90 -20.13
N LYS A 174 -4.52 -1.97 -20.46
CA LYS A 174 -4.99 -3.15 -21.18
C LYS A 174 -5.24 -4.31 -20.21
N ASN A 175 -6.03 -5.28 -20.65
CA ASN A 175 -6.42 -6.44 -19.85
C ASN A 175 -7.08 -6.07 -18.48
N PHE A 176 -7.67 -4.88 -18.43
CA PHE A 176 -8.39 -4.37 -17.28
C PHE A 176 -9.90 -4.62 -17.45
N SER A 177 -10.60 -5.00 -16.36
CA SER A 177 -12.06 -5.15 -16.31
C SER A 177 -12.60 -4.77 -14.94
N ARG A 178 -13.66 -3.93 -14.92
CA ARG A 178 -14.40 -3.58 -13.70
C ARG A 178 -15.10 -4.76 -13.03
N GLU A 179 -15.35 -5.83 -13.77
CA GLU A 179 -15.92 -7.06 -13.19
C GLU A 179 -14.94 -7.78 -12.27
N ARG A 180 -13.63 -7.56 -12.46
CA ARG A 180 -12.56 -8.21 -11.70
C ARG A 180 -12.00 -7.36 -10.57
N VAL A 181 -12.30 -6.05 -10.57
CA VAL A 181 -11.79 -5.11 -9.57
C VAL A 181 -12.89 -4.14 -9.13
N ARG A 182 -12.78 -3.64 -7.91
CA ARG A 182 -13.60 -2.51 -7.45
C ARG A 182 -12.82 -1.23 -7.67
N VAL A 183 -13.26 -0.40 -8.60
CA VAL A 183 -12.64 0.90 -8.87
C VAL A 183 -12.93 1.86 -7.71
N LEU A 184 -11.89 2.53 -7.25
CA LEU A 184 -11.93 3.51 -6.15
C LEU A 184 -11.90 4.95 -6.68
N MET A 185 -11.10 5.17 -7.73
CA MET A 185 -10.95 6.47 -8.39
C MET A 185 -10.79 6.28 -9.90
N SER A 186 -11.30 7.23 -10.67
CA SER A 186 -11.11 7.31 -12.12
C SER A 186 -10.84 8.74 -12.58
N LEU A 187 -10.21 8.88 -13.74
CA LEU A 187 -10.10 10.16 -14.44
C LEU A 187 -11.50 10.68 -14.79
N ASP A 188 -11.74 11.98 -14.60
CA ASP A 188 -12.87 12.63 -15.25
C ASP A 188 -12.53 12.88 -16.72
N PRO A 189 -13.15 12.17 -17.69
CA PRO A 189 -12.85 12.34 -19.10
C PRO A 189 -13.13 13.76 -19.61
N GLY A 190 -13.98 14.52 -18.93
CA GLY A 190 -14.24 15.94 -19.25
C GLY A 190 -13.08 16.88 -18.91
N SER A 191 -12.07 16.42 -18.18
CA SER A 191 -10.90 17.21 -17.80
C SER A 191 -9.71 17.09 -18.77
N VAL A 192 -9.83 16.27 -19.81
CA VAL A 192 -8.74 15.98 -20.76
C VAL A 192 -9.22 15.99 -22.21
N ASP A 193 -8.28 16.16 -23.14
CA ASP A 193 -8.53 15.96 -24.55
C ASP A 193 -8.47 14.47 -24.90
N LEU A 194 -9.62 13.86 -25.19
CA LEU A 194 -9.76 12.46 -25.57
C LEU A 194 -9.35 12.17 -27.03
N THR A 195 -9.12 13.20 -27.85
CA THR A 195 -8.65 13.05 -29.23
C THR A 195 -7.13 12.99 -29.34
N LYS A 196 -6.44 13.20 -28.20
CA LYS A 196 -4.98 13.21 -28.16
C LYS A 196 -4.39 11.88 -28.65
N PRO A 197 -3.33 11.92 -29.50
CA PRO A 197 -2.63 10.71 -29.93
C PRO A 197 -2.18 9.86 -28.73
N GLY A 198 -2.37 8.55 -28.82
CA GLY A 198 -2.03 7.61 -27.74
C GLY A 198 -3.21 7.25 -26.82
N VAL A 199 -4.35 7.92 -26.91
CA VAL A 199 -5.58 7.48 -26.24
C VAL A 199 -6.10 6.22 -26.94
N ARG A 200 -6.21 5.09 -26.21
CA ARG A 200 -6.56 3.78 -26.75
C ARG A 200 -7.89 3.24 -26.21
N ARG A 201 -8.40 3.80 -25.10
CA ARG A 201 -9.65 3.37 -24.45
C ARG A 201 -10.86 3.99 -25.14
N ALA A 202 -11.46 3.24 -26.08
CA ALA A 202 -12.68 3.67 -26.78
C ALA A 202 -13.90 3.80 -25.85
N ASP A 203 -13.93 3.01 -24.76
CA ASP A 203 -14.97 3.05 -23.74
C ASP A 203 -14.82 4.25 -22.77
N LYS A 204 -13.74 5.02 -22.87
CA LYS A 204 -13.43 6.18 -22.02
C LYS A 204 -13.39 5.84 -20.53
N ASP A 205 -13.11 4.58 -20.21
CA ASP A 205 -12.95 4.11 -18.82
C ASP A 205 -11.48 4.14 -18.40
N PHE A 206 -11.10 5.15 -17.62
CA PHE A 206 -9.73 5.39 -17.14
C PHE A 206 -9.70 5.26 -15.62
N ALA A 207 -9.79 4.02 -15.12
CA ALA A 207 -9.59 3.75 -13.70
C ALA A 207 -8.17 4.15 -13.27
N LEU A 208 -8.03 4.81 -12.11
CA LEU A 208 -6.73 5.29 -11.60
C LEU A 208 -6.39 4.70 -10.22
N ALA A 209 -7.36 4.11 -9.53
CA ALA A 209 -7.11 3.30 -8.35
C ALA A 209 -8.20 2.24 -8.22
N TRP A 210 -7.80 1.06 -7.76
CA TRP A 210 -8.73 -0.03 -7.51
C TRP A 210 -8.25 -0.95 -6.39
N GLN A 211 -9.18 -1.79 -5.96
CA GLN A 211 -8.92 -2.87 -5.03
C GLN A 211 -9.57 -4.17 -5.51
N ARG A 212 -9.05 -5.30 -5.06
CA ARG A 212 -9.66 -6.61 -5.24
C ARG A 212 -9.17 -7.61 -4.19
N ASP A 213 -9.94 -8.66 -3.99
CA ASP A 213 -9.47 -9.84 -3.29
C ASP A 213 -8.70 -10.75 -4.27
N PHE A 214 -7.65 -11.41 -3.78
CA PHE A 214 -6.88 -12.39 -4.52
C PHE A 214 -6.53 -13.58 -3.62
N GLY A 215 -7.22 -14.69 -3.80
CA GLY A 215 -7.24 -15.76 -2.81
C GLY A 215 -7.88 -15.27 -1.50
N ARG A 216 -7.15 -15.37 -0.39
CA ARG A 216 -7.56 -14.78 0.91
C ARG A 216 -6.96 -13.41 1.17
N GLY A 217 -6.04 -12.97 0.31
CA GLY A 217 -5.35 -11.69 0.44
C GLY A 217 -6.04 -10.57 -0.31
N ARG A 218 -5.46 -9.38 -0.20
CA ARG A 218 -6.02 -8.14 -0.74
C ARG A 218 -5.00 -7.41 -1.59
N VAL A 219 -5.46 -6.90 -2.72
CA VAL A 219 -4.67 -6.12 -3.67
C VAL A 219 -5.22 -4.71 -3.75
N PHE A 220 -4.38 -3.73 -3.51
CA PHE A 220 -4.65 -2.31 -3.72
C PHE A 220 -3.70 -1.78 -4.79
N TYR A 221 -4.22 -0.99 -5.72
CA TYR A 221 -3.42 -0.33 -6.74
C TYR A 221 -3.78 1.14 -6.87
N THR A 222 -2.78 1.99 -7.08
CA THR A 222 -2.93 3.39 -7.48
C THR A 222 -2.00 3.73 -8.64
N ALA A 223 -2.55 4.34 -9.71
CA ALA A 223 -1.78 4.80 -10.87
C ALA A 223 -1.01 6.10 -10.61
N LEU A 224 -1.38 6.83 -9.55
CA LEU A 224 -0.70 8.07 -9.16
C LEU A 224 0.68 7.77 -8.56
N GLY A 225 1.58 8.76 -8.66
CA GLY A 225 2.90 8.68 -8.01
C GLY A 225 4.09 8.93 -8.92
N HIS A 226 3.89 9.40 -10.17
CA HIS A 226 5.00 9.73 -11.07
C HIS A 226 5.77 10.96 -10.60
N ARG A 227 5.05 12.02 -10.18
CA ARG A 227 5.66 13.33 -9.88
C ARG A 227 6.04 13.47 -8.42
N PRO A 228 7.16 14.15 -8.10
CA PRO A 228 7.54 14.46 -6.72
C PRO A 228 6.47 15.23 -5.94
N GLU A 229 5.70 16.11 -6.64
CA GLU A 229 4.62 16.90 -6.04
C GLU A 229 3.50 16.00 -5.53
N VAL A 230 3.20 14.90 -6.23
CA VAL A 230 2.21 13.91 -5.80
C VAL A 230 2.63 13.25 -4.48
N TRP A 231 3.89 12.88 -4.35
CA TRP A 231 4.41 12.30 -3.10
C TRP A 231 4.40 13.27 -1.92
N ARG A 232 4.42 14.59 -2.18
CA ARG A 232 4.31 15.65 -1.16
C ARG A 232 2.86 16.05 -0.86
N ASP A 233 1.89 15.61 -1.65
CA ASP A 233 0.47 15.88 -1.44
C ASP A 233 -0.07 15.02 -0.30
N GLU A 234 -0.54 15.64 0.79
CA GLU A 234 -1.07 14.94 1.96
C GLU A 234 -2.30 14.06 1.62
N ARG A 235 -3.08 14.44 0.60
CA ARG A 235 -4.21 13.64 0.13
C ARG A 235 -3.74 12.32 -0.45
N TYR A 236 -2.67 12.36 -1.27
CA TYR A 236 -2.05 11.17 -1.83
C TYR A 236 -1.37 10.32 -0.74
N GLN A 237 -0.64 10.95 0.17
CA GLN A 237 0.00 10.25 1.29
C GLN A 237 -1.03 9.47 2.12
N ARG A 238 -2.17 10.10 2.44
CA ARG A 238 -3.26 9.44 3.16
C ARG A 238 -3.92 8.35 2.32
N HIS A 239 -4.14 8.59 1.03
CA HIS A 239 -4.63 7.58 0.09
C HIS A 239 -3.75 6.33 0.09
N LEU A 240 -2.45 6.51 0.01
CA LEU A 240 -1.48 5.42 -0.07
C LEU A 240 -1.38 4.64 1.25
N VAL A 241 -1.24 5.32 2.39
CA VAL A 241 -1.10 4.64 3.69
C VAL A 241 -2.38 3.92 4.10
N GLU A 242 -3.55 4.48 3.84
CA GLU A 242 -4.83 3.82 4.11
C GLU A 242 -5.08 2.65 3.13
N GLY A 243 -4.60 2.74 1.89
CA GLY A 243 -4.58 1.62 0.95
C GLY A 243 -3.69 0.47 1.42
N LEU A 244 -2.51 0.79 1.95
CA LEU A 244 -1.60 -0.19 2.55
C LEU A 244 -2.22 -0.86 3.78
N ARG A 245 -2.79 -0.07 4.70
CA ARG A 245 -3.51 -0.58 5.88
C ARG A 245 -4.64 -1.54 5.49
N TRP A 246 -5.46 -1.13 4.52
CA TRP A 246 -6.55 -1.96 4.02
C TRP A 246 -6.05 -3.27 3.42
N ALA A 247 -4.96 -3.23 2.64
CA ALA A 247 -4.36 -4.44 2.08
C ALA A 247 -3.83 -5.39 3.16
N MET A 248 -3.32 -4.86 4.27
CA MET A 248 -2.88 -5.64 5.44
C MET A 248 -4.04 -6.17 6.30
N GLY A 249 -5.27 -5.69 6.10
CA GLY A 249 -6.42 -6.08 6.91
C GLY A 249 -6.58 -5.31 8.22
N LEU A 250 -5.97 -4.11 8.31
CA LEU A 250 -5.96 -3.22 9.48
C LEU A 250 -7.09 -2.18 9.43
#